data_b5827afd02b18c8e21704bad823b35f1
#
_entry.id   b5827afd02b18c8e21704bad823b35f1
#
_cell.length_a   1.000
_cell.length_b   1.000
_cell.length_c   1.000
_cell.angle_alpha   90.00
_cell.angle_beta   90.00
_cell.angle_gamma   90.00
#
_symmetry.space_group_name_H-M   'P 1'
#
loop_
_entity.id
_entity.type
_entity.pdbx_description
1 polymer ?
#
loop_
_entity_poly.entity_id
_entity_poly.type
_entity_poly.pdbx_seq_one_letter_code
_entity_poly.pdbx_strand_id
1 'polypeptide(L)' 'MKCFIHLRNNEYVEVKELKEVKYSYPHSERVTNVKVDNIHDLKISDGANYVFVGKSTVVIKGSDIFYLEFMS' A
#
# COMPACT_ATOMS: atom_id res chain seq x y z
N MET A 1 -10.21 7.61 -5.86
CA MET A 1 -8.82 7.91 -5.50
C MET A 1 -7.88 6.95 -6.20
N LYS A 2 -6.81 7.47 -6.75
CA LYS A 2 -5.76 6.66 -7.35
C LYS A 2 -4.56 6.60 -6.43
N CYS A 3 -3.83 5.50 -6.44
CA CYS A 3 -2.59 5.36 -5.72
C CYS A 3 -1.49 4.98 -6.69
N PHE A 4 -0.38 5.72 -6.66
CA PHE A 4 0.83 5.34 -7.38
C PHE A 4 1.84 4.83 -6.37
N ILE A 5 2.21 3.56 -6.52
CA ILE A 5 3.20 2.92 -5.67
C ILE A 5 4.54 3.04 -6.39
N HIS A 6 5.41 3.92 -5.90
CA HIS A 6 6.73 4.11 -6.52
C HIS A 6 7.71 3.14 -5.88
N LEU A 7 8.37 2.36 -6.70
CA LEU A 7 9.27 1.30 -6.26
C LEU A 7 10.71 1.80 -6.24
N ARG A 8 11.54 1.12 -5.47
CA ARG A 8 12.95 1.52 -5.33
C ARG A 8 13.77 1.32 -6.60
N ASN A 9 13.24 0.56 -7.57
CA ASN A 9 13.90 0.34 -8.85
C ASN A 9 13.48 1.36 -9.92
N ASN A 10 12.88 2.47 -9.53
CA ASN A 10 12.40 3.55 -10.40
C ASN A 10 11.17 3.18 -11.23
N GLU A 11 10.55 2.04 -10.96
CA GLU A 11 9.28 1.68 -11.58
C GLU A 11 8.12 2.11 -10.68
N TYR A 12 6.90 2.06 -11.20
CA TYR A 12 5.73 2.35 -10.40
C TYR A 12 4.55 1.48 -10.83
N VAL A 13 3.60 1.33 -9.91
CA VAL A 13 2.36 0.60 -10.15
C VAL A 13 1.21 1.53 -9.79
N GLU A 14 0.22 1.62 -10.67
CA GLU A 14 -0.98 2.41 -10.43
C GLU A 14 -2.11 1.50 -9.93
N VAL A 15 -2.76 1.90 -8.84
CA VAL A 15 -3.98 1.25 -8.34
C VAL A 15 -5.11 2.25 -8.49
N LYS A 16 -6.04 1.96 -9.41
CA LYS A 16 -7.22 2.80 -9.64
C LYS A 16 -8.30 2.45 -8.65
N GLU A 17 -9.11 3.45 -8.30
CA GLU A 17 -10.24 3.28 -7.38
C GLU A 17 -9.82 2.59 -6.08
N LEU A 18 -8.76 3.09 -5.48
CA LEU A 18 -8.26 2.55 -4.22
C LEU A 18 -9.34 2.59 -3.16
N LYS A 19 -9.56 1.47 -2.47
CA LYS A 19 -10.56 1.33 -1.42
C LYS A 19 -9.92 1.22 -0.05
N GLU A 20 -8.85 0.45 0.05
CA GLU A 20 -8.17 0.24 1.33
C GLU A 20 -6.78 -0.32 1.09
N VAL A 21 -5.95 -0.21 2.12
CA VAL A 21 -4.64 -0.84 2.15
C VAL A 21 -4.60 -1.70 3.40
N LYS A 22 -4.26 -2.96 3.23
CA LYS A 22 -4.07 -3.89 4.34
C LYS A 22 -2.58 -4.12 4.53
N TYR A 23 -2.15 -4.24 5.77
CA TYR A 23 -0.77 -4.60 6.01
C TYR A 23 -0.62 -5.51 7.22
N SER A 24 0.46 -6.28 7.21
CA SER A 24 0.76 -7.23 8.27
C SER A 24 2.25 -7.46 8.34
N TYR A 25 2.69 -7.98 9.47
CA TYR A 25 4.10 -8.34 9.68
C TYR A 25 4.23 -9.85 9.63
N PRO A 26 5.35 -10.39 9.10
CA PRO A 26 5.50 -11.84 8.90
C PRO A 26 5.30 -12.69 10.14
N HIS A 27 5.60 -12.14 11.31
CA HIS A 27 5.49 -12.90 12.57
C HIS A 27 4.21 -12.59 13.34
N SER A 28 3.27 -11.92 12.73
CA SER A 28 2.02 -11.54 13.38
C SER A 28 0.84 -12.07 12.57
N GLU A 29 -0.16 -12.57 13.27
CA GLU A 29 -1.40 -12.99 12.62
C GLU A 29 -2.35 -11.82 12.40
N ARG A 30 -2.01 -10.65 12.95
CA ARG A 30 -2.86 -9.47 12.86
C ARG A 30 -2.69 -8.80 11.50
N VAL A 31 -3.83 -8.48 10.88
CA VAL A 31 -3.87 -7.68 9.66
C VAL A 31 -4.53 -6.35 10.00
N THR A 32 -3.88 -5.27 9.65
CA THR A 32 -4.41 -3.92 9.86
C THR A 32 -4.96 -3.40 8.53
N ASN A 33 -6.20 -2.88 8.56
CA ASN A 33 -6.83 -2.28 7.38
C ASN A 33 -6.85 -0.77 7.54
N VAL A 34 -6.42 -0.07 6.50
CA VAL A 34 -6.50 1.39 6.45
C VAL A 34 -7.40 1.76 5.29
N LYS A 35 -8.57 2.32 5.58
CA LYS A 35 -9.52 2.76 4.56
C LYS A 35 -9.06 4.08 3.96
N VAL A 36 -9.55 4.40 2.75
CA VAL A 36 -9.17 5.64 2.07
C VAL A 36 -9.47 6.88 2.90
N ASP A 37 -10.51 6.85 3.75
CA ASP A 37 -10.83 7.98 4.62
C ASP A 37 -9.72 8.30 5.61
N ASN A 38 -8.87 7.32 5.92
CA ASN A 38 -7.78 7.45 6.88
C ASN A 38 -6.43 7.19 6.22
N ILE A 39 -6.34 7.39 4.91
CA ILE A 39 -5.15 6.98 4.16
C ILE A 39 -3.89 7.73 4.58
N HIS A 40 -4.01 8.96 5.10
CA HIS A 40 -2.83 9.68 5.57
C HIS A 40 -2.24 9.12 6.86
N ASP A 41 -2.96 8.22 7.50
CA ASP A 41 -2.43 7.53 8.69
C ASP A 41 -1.57 6.33 8.31
N LEU A 42 -1.55 6.00 7.02
CA LEU A 42 -0.76 4.86 6.53
C LEU A 42 0.73 5.17 6.63
N LYS A 43 1.47 4.25 7.22
CA LYS A 43 2.93 4.33 7.33
C LYS A 43 3.53 3.11 6.66
N ILE A 44 4.64 3.33 5.97
CA ILE A 44 5.34 2.25 5.29
C ILE A 44 6.51 1.79 6.14
N SER A 45 6.52 0.50 6.42
CA SER A 45 7.59 -0.15 7.18
C SER A 45 8.24 -1.22 6.31
N ASP A 46 9.56 -1.27 6.32
CA ASP A 46 10.31 -2.25 5.54
C ASP A 46 9.97 -3.69 5.94
N GLY A 47 9.57 -3.91 7.18
CA GLY A 47 9.26 -5.26 7.66
C GLY A 47 7.84 -5.72 7.38
N ALA A 48 6.99 -4.87 6.84
CA ALA A 48 5.58 -5.21 6.62
C ALA A 48 5.31 -5.59 5.18
N ASN A 49 4.25 -6.35 4.99
CA ASN A 49 3.72 -6.68 3.67
C ASN A 49 2.42 -5.90 3.46
N TYR A 50 2.22 -5.37 2.26
CA TYR A 50 1.10 -4.51 1.93
C TYR A 50 0.24 -5.09 0.82
N VAL A 51 -1.07 -4.96 0.98
CA VAL A 51 -2.05 -5.33 -0.05
C VAL A 51 -2.87 -4.09 -0.35
N PHE A 52 -2.73 -3.58 -1.57
CA PHE A 52 -3.48 -2.42 -2.04
C PHE A 52 -4.70 -2.92 -2.78
N VAL A 53 -5.88 -2.60 -2.28
CA VAL A 53 -7.14 -3.09 -2.82
C VAL A 53 -7.89 -1.97 -3.51
N GLY A 54 -8.12 -2.11 -4.79
CA GLY A 54 -8.86 -1.17 -5.60
C GLY A 54 -9.45 -1.92 -6.78
N LYS A 55 -9.47 -1.28 -7.94
CA LYS A 55 -9.91 -1.93 -9.17
C LYS A 55 -9.01 -3.13 -9.49
N SER A 56 -7.74 -3.06 -9.10
CA SER A 56 -6.83 -4.19 -9.09
C SER A 56 -6.29 -4.37 -7.69
N THR A 57 -5.73 -5.55 -7.40
CA THR A 57 -5.12 -5.86 -6.11
C THR A 57 -3.63 -6.03 -6.31
N VAL A 58 -2.83 -5.28 -5.54
CA VAL A 58 -1.37 -5.33 -5.63
C VAL A 58 -0.82 -5.74 -4.28
N VAL A 59 0.00 -6.79 -4.28
CA VAL A 59 0.65 -7.31 -3.08
C VAL A 59 2.14 -7.01 -3.20
N ILE A 60 2.70 -6.31 -2.21
CA ILE A 60 4.08 -5.86 -2.29
C ILE A 60 4.70 -5.77 -0.89
N LYS A 61 6.00 -6.03 -0.82
CA LYS A 61 6.75 -5.88 0.42
C LYS A 61 7.03 -4.41 0.69
N GLY A 62 6.96 -4.00 1.95
CA GLY A 62 7.27 -2.62 2.33
C GLY A 62 8.68 -2.20 1.92
N SER A 63 9.64 -3.14 1.97
CA SER A 63 11.02 -2.85 1.60
C SER A 63 11.20 -2.47 0.13
N ASP A 64 10.25 -2.85 -0.73
CA ASP A 64 10.29 -2.51 -2.16
C ASP A 64 9.62 -1.17 -2.46
N ILE A 65 8.91 -0.58 -1.50
CA ILE A 65 8.21 0.68 -1.69
C ILE A 65 9.16 1.84 -1.38
N PHE A 66 9.30 2.75 -2.35
CA PHE A 66 10.06 3.97 -2.14
C PHE A 66 9.16 5.05 -1.55
N TYR A 67 8.05 5.36 -2.21
CA TYR A 67 7.05 6.27 -1.67
C TYR A 67 5.71 6.03 -2.35
N LEU A 68 4.65 6.54 -1.72
CA LEU A 68 3.28 6.44 -2.25
C LEU A 68 2.78 7.83 -2.61
N GLU A 69 1.97 7.88 -3.67
CA GLU A 69 1.34 9.11 -4.10
C GLU A 69 -0.16 8.83 -4.26
N PHE A 70 -0.97 9.60 -3.57
CA PHE A 70 -2.42 9.46 -3.63
C PHE A 70 -3.02 10.65 -4.36
N MET A 71 -3.89 10.38 -5.34
CA MET A 71 -4.53 11.41 -6.14
C MET A 71 -6.04 11.21 -6.14
N SER A 72 -6.77 12.28 -5.89
CA SER A 72 -8.24 12.24 -5.90
C SER A 72 -8.79 12.23 -7.30
#